data_9be6e0d3593e0383dc2abe6c1ee139b7
#
_entry.id   9be6e0d3593e0383dc2abe6c1ee139b7
#
_cell.length_a   1.000
_cell.length_b   1.000
_cell.length_c   1.000
_cell.angle_alpha   90.00
_cell.angle_beta   90.00
_cell.angle_gamma   90.00
#
_symmetry.space_group_name_H-M   'P 1'
#
loop_
_entity.id
_entity.type
_entity.pdbx_description
1 polymer ?
#
loop_
_entity_poly.entity_id
_entity_poly.type
_entity_poly.pdbx_seq_one_letter_code
_entity_poly.pdbx_strand_id
1 'polypeptide(L)'
;MKQKKKKFIPIKVKNLIEWNEPNGEGCIVSDKITVEGYKVGYMVRENPMSEYPDSGWRFMAGNEDDKYMSDPNHHNIFALNTICNYDPDIIPYLHAKTGSAFIRIDSQNFEKDDESKPIFIEKQDR
;
A
#
# COMPACT_ATOMS: atom_id res chain seq x y z
N MET A 1 9.75 -17.18 23.36
CA MET A 1 10.11 -15.76 23.13
C MET A 1 8.89 -15.00 22.65
N LYS A 2 8.56 -13.89 23.31
CA LYS A 2 7.40 -13.10 22.92
C LYS A 2 7.71 -12.23 21.73
N GLN A 3 6.89 -12.28 20.70
CA GLN A 3 6.96 -11.33 19.60
C GLN A 3 6.50 -9.96 20.09
N LYS A 4 7.22 -8.94 19.67
CA LYS A 4 6.84 -7.56 19.98
C LYS A 4 5.58 -7.20 19.20
N LYS A 5 4.55 -6.74 19.89
CA LYS A 5 3.30 -6.37 19.27
C LYS A 5 3.47 -5.10 18.44
N LYS A 6 3.02 -5.11 17.20
CA LYS A 6 3.05 -3.94 16.34
C LYS A 6 2.14 -2.84 16.85
N LYS A 7 2.59 -1.61 16.68
CA LYS A 7 1.76 -0.44 16.87
C LYS A 7 1.55 0.25 15.53
N PHE A 8 0.38 0.07 14.97
CA PHE A 8 0.00 0.83 13.79
C PHE A 8 -0.23 2.29 14.17
N ILE A 9 0.15 3.20 13.27
CA ILE A 9 -0.10 4.61 13.47
C ILE A 9 -1.62 4.82 13.54
N PRO A 10 -2.16 5.40 14.63
CA PRO A 10 -3.60 5.58 14.75
C PRO A 10 -4.09 6.63 13.74
N ILE A 11 -5.19 6.29 13.08
CA ILE A 11 -5.85 7.19 12.14
C ILE A 11 -7.34 7.15 12.38
N LYS A 12 -8.02 8.22 11.99
CA LYS A 12 -9.46 8.25 11.94
C LYS A 12 -9.91 7.83 10.56
N VAL A 13 -10.55 6.68 10.45
CA VAL A 13 -10.98 6.13 9.15
C VAL A 13 -12.27 6.80 8.71
N LYS A 14 -12.22 7.45 7.56
CA LYS A 14 -13.38 8.05 6.88
C LYS A 14 -13.66 7.27 5.61
N ASN A 15 -14.91 7.31 5.16
CA ASN A 15 -15.26 6.71 3.87
C ASN A 15 -14.80 7.62 2.74
N LEU A 16 -13.67 7.26 2.13
CA LEU A 16 -13.06 8.04 1.06
C LEU A 16 -13.30 7.47 -0.32
N ILE A 17 -13.65 6.17 -0.41
CA ILE A 17 -13.89 5.49 -1.68
C ILE A 17 -15.11 4.60 -1.58
N GLU A 18 -15.70 4.29 -2.74
CA GLU A 18 -16.63 3.17 -2.91
C GLU A 18 -15.90 2.08 -3.69
N TRP A 19 -15.97 0.85 -3.20
CA TRP A 19 -15.30 -0.27 -3.87
C TRP A 19 -16.30 -1.38 -4.10
N ASN A 20 -16.65 -1.60 -5.37
CA ASN A 20 -17.70 -2.53 -5.78
C ASN A 20 -17.17 -3.67 -6.66
N GLU A 21 -15.87 -3.87 -6.70
CA GLU A 21 -15.28 -4.94 -7.51
C GLU A 21 -15.51 -6.31 -6.84
N PRO A 22 -15.75 -7.36 -7.65
CA PRO A 22 -16.29 -8.61 -7.13
C PRO A 22 -15.37 -9.39 -6.19
N ASN A 23 -14.05 -9.18 -6.26
CA ASN A 23 -13.10 -9.94 -5.44
C ASN A 23 -12.88 -9.34 -4.06
N GLY A 24 -13.51 -8.21 -3.74
CA GLY A 24 -13.40 -7.57 -2.45
C GLY A 24 -12.39 -6.44 -2.41
N GLU A 25 -12.20 -5.84 -1.23
CA GLU A 25 -11.36 -4.65 -1.10
C GLU A 25 -10.10 -4.85 -0.24
N GLY A 26 -9.76 -6.07 0.13
CA GLY A 26 -8.54 -6.32 0.87
C GLY A 26 -7.29 -5.95 0.07
N CYS A 27 -6.25 -5.55 0.77
CA CYS A 27 -4.95 -5.25 0.16
C CYS A 27 -3.84 -5.62 1.14
N ILE A 28 -2.62 -5.79 0.62
CA ILE A 28 -1.45 -6.09 1.45
C ILE A 28 -0.60 -4.83 1.55
N VAL A 29 -0.18 -4.48 2.76
CA VAL A 29 0.50 -3.21 3.03
C VAL A 29 1.73 -3.43 3.88
N SER A 30 2.84 -2.83 3.45
CA SER A 30 4.11 -2.85 4.17
C SER A 30 4.00 -2.09 5.50
N ASP A 31 4.62 -2.62 6.56
CA ASP A 31 4.71 -1.95 7.85
C ASP A 31 5.41 -0.58 7.76
N LYS A 32 6.22 -0.37 6.75
CA LYS A 32 6.85 0.95 6.57
C LYS A 32 5.81 2.05 6.40
N ILE A 33 4.64 1.72 5.86
CA ILE A 33 3.56 2.69 5.68
C ILE A 33 2.74 2.84 6.97
N THR A 34 2.23 1.73 7.50
CA THR A 34 1.24 1.76 8.58
C THR A 34 1.85 1.84 9.97
N VAL A 35 3.10 1.47 10.12
CA VAL A 35 3.82 1.49 11.40
C VAL A 35 4.86 2.61 11.42
N GLU A 36 5.65 2.76 10.35
CA GLU A 36 6.76 3.71 10.30
C GLU A 36 6.39 5.07 9.70
N GLY A 37 5.26 5.19 9.04
CA GLY A 37 4.74 6.48 8.57
C GLY A 37 5.19 6.91 7.19
N TYR A 38 5.79 6.02 6.39
CA TYR A 38 6.12 6.36 5.01
C TYR A 38 4.86 6.49 4.16
N LYS A 39 4.91 7.37 3.18
CA LYS A 39 3.90 7.40 2.12
C LYS A 39 4.09 6.17 1.22
N VAL A 40 3.02 5.78 0.52
CA VAL A 40 3.14 4.77 -0.53
C VAL A 40 4.10 5.28 -1.60
N GLY A 41 5.17 4.54 -1.85
CA GLY A 41 6.15 4.87 -2.89
C GLY A 41 6.03 3.96 -4.10
N TYR A 42 5.57 2.74 -3.88
CA TYR A 42 5.36 1.74 -4.93
C TYR A 42 4.04 1.03 -4.69
N MET A 43 3.24 0.89 -5.74
CA MET A 43 1.99 0.14 -5.66
C MET A 43 1.81 -0.68 -6.92
N VAL A 44 1.38 -1.93 -6.75
CA VAL A 44 1.19 -2.88 -7.84
C VAL A 44 -0.12 -3.62 -7.63
N ARG A 45 -0.83 -3.87 -8.73
CA ARG A 45 -2.06 -4.65 -8.68
C ARG A 45 -1.83 -6.04 -9.26
N GLU A 46 -1.84 -7.03 -8.39
CA GLU A 46 -1.66 -8.43 -8.74
C GLU A 46 -3.01 -9.11 -8.93
N ASN A 47 -2.98 -10.37 -9.41
CA ASN A 47 -4.19 -11.18 -9.41
C ASN A 47 -4.68 -11.39 -7.98
N PRO A 48 -5.99 -11.20 -7.71
CA PRO A 48 -6.51 -11.40 -6.36
C PRO A 48 -6.30 -12.84 -5.88
N MET A 49 -5.97 -12.97 -4.60
CA MET A 49 -5.92 -14.27 -3.94
C MET A 49 -7.34 -14.76 -3.65
N SER A 50 -7.50 -16.08 -3.48
CA SER A 50 -8.80 -16.68 -3.15
C SER A 50 -9.02 -16.85 -1.64
N GLU A 51 -7.98 -16.70 -0.83
CA GLU A 51 -8.01 -17.01 0.60
C GLU A 51 -8.71 -15.93 1.44
N TYR A 52 -8.91 -14.74 0.88
CA TYR A 52 -9.58 -13.64 1.55
C TYR A 52 -10.11 -12.65 0.49
N PRO A 53 -11.04 -11.75 0.86
CA PRO A 53 -11.45 -10.69 -0.07
C PRO A 53 -10.24 -9.82 -0.45
N ASP A 54 -9.89 -9.80 -1.72
CA ASP A 54 -8.63 -9.21 -2.18
C ASP A 54 -8.83 -8.38 -3.44
N SER A 55 -8.43 -7.11 -3.39
CA SER A 55 -8.45 -6.23 -4.54
C SER A 55 -7.29 -6.48 -5.51
N GLY A 56 -6.26 -7.17 -5.04
CA GLY A 56 -5.00 -7.34 -5.77
C GLY A 56 -3.96 -6.26 -5.47
N TRP A 57 -4.33 -5.17 -4.83
CA TRP A 57 -3.38 -4.10 -4.56
C TRP A 57 -2.37 -4.47 -3.47
N ARG A 58 -1.11 -4.09 -3.71
CA ARG A 58 0.02 -4.24 -2.79
C ARG A 58 0.71 -2.89 -2.69
N PHE A 59 0.91 -2.42 -1.46
CA PHE A 59 1.45 -1.08 -1.20
C PHE A 59 2.75 -1.17 -0.41
N MET A 60 3.80 -0.54 -0.92
CA MET A 60 5.11 -0.47 -0.31
C MET A 60 5.58 0.98 -0.25
N ALA A 61 6.53 1.27 0.66
CA ALA A 61 7.19 2.57 0.70
C ALA A 61 8.16 2.76 -0.47
N GLY A 62 8.72 1.66 -0.95
CA GLY A 62 9.64 1.67 -2.06
C GLY A 62 11.11 1.50 -1.67
N ASN A 63 11.39 1.51 -0.38
CA ASN A 63 12.76 1.31 0.15
C ASN A 63 12.89 0.03 0.96
N GLU A 64 11.94 -0.90 0.83
CA GLU A 64 12.07 -2.22 1.42
C GLU A 64 13.14 -3.00 0.67
N ASP A 65 14.06 -3.63 1.41
CA ASP A 65 15.03 -4.53 0.80
C ASP A 65 14.45 -5.96 0.69
N ASP A 66 15.20 -6.87 0.04
CA ASP A 66 14.74 -8.23 -0.16
C ASP A 66 14.51 -8.97 1.15
N LYS A 67 15.35 -8.74 2.15
CA LYS A 67 15.19 -9.34 3.46
C LYS A 67 13.89 -8.88 4.13
N TYR A 68 13.59 -7.60 4.04
CA TYR A 68 12.35 -7.03 4.58
C TYR A 68 11.14 -7.65 3.87
N MET A 69 11.19 -7.69 2.55
CA MET A 69 10.08 -8.19 1.73
C MET A 69 9.83 -9.68 1.94
N SER A 70 10.86 -10.45 2.27
CA SER A 70 10.71 -11.90 2.44
C SER A 70 10.10 -12.29 3.79
N ASP A 71 9.99 -11.35 4.74
CA ASP A 71 9.40 -11.62 6.05
C ASP A 71 7.90 -11.27 6.03
N PRO A 72 7.02 -12.29 6.09
CA PRO A 72 5.57 -12.03 6.05
C PRO A 72 5.07 -11.21 7.26
N ASN A 73 5.84 -11.15 8.35
CA ASN A 73 5.48 -10.34 9.51
C ASN A 73 5.59 -8.83 9.25
N HIS A 74 6.22 -8.41 8.16
CA HIS A 74 6.34 -7.01 7.78
C HIS A 74 5.18 -6.49 6.93
N HIS A 75 4.16 -7.33 6.70
CA HIS A 75 3.02 -6.98 5.85
C HIS A 75 1.73 -7.38 6.54
N ASN A 76 0.67 -6.63 6.29
CA ASN A 76 -0.64 -6.91 6.85
C ASN A 76 -1.74 -6.65 5.82
N ILE A 77 -2.88 -7.26 6.04
CA ILE A 77 -4.05 -7.08 5.21
C ILE A 77 -4.92 -5.96 5.79
N PHE A 78 -5.27 -5.00 4.94
CA PHE A 78 -6.17 -3.90 5.29
C PHE A 78 -7.25 -3.77 4.24
N ALA A 79 -8.34 -3.07 4.56
CA ALA A 79 -9.28 -2.61 3.55
C ALA A 79 -8.65 -1.46 2.76
N LEU A 80 -8.90 -1.39 1.46
CA LEU A 80 -8.40 -0.28 0.61
C LEU A 80 -8.76 1.08 1.19
N ASN A 81 -10.00 1.24 1.64
CA ASN A 81 -10.42 2.51 2.22
C ASN A 81 -9.56 2.94 3.40
N THR A 82 -9.13 1.97 4.22
CA THR A 82 -8.23 2.27 5.34
C THR A 82 -6.91 2.85 4.84
N ILE A 83 -6.33 2.26 3.80
CA ILE A 83 -5.06 2.74 3.27
C ILE A 83 -5.22 4.10 2.58
N CYS A 84 -6.37 4.37 1.97
CA CYS A 84 -6.67 5.71 1.46
C CYS A 84 -6.64 6.77 2.56
N ASN A 85 -6.95 6.40 3.80
CA ASN A 85 -6.84 7.29 4.95
C ASN A 85 -5.39 7.48 5.43
N TYR A 86 -4.54 6.46 5.24
CA TYR A 86 -3.10 6.64 5.49
C TYR A 86 -2.45 7.48 4.39
N ASP A 87 -2.85 7.30 3.14
CA ASP A 87 -2.25 8.01 2.02
C ASP A 87 -3.30 8.24 0.91
N PRO A 88 -3.99 9.39 0.93
CA PRO A 88 -5.01 9.70 -0.08
C PRO A 88 -4.48 9.84 -1.50
N ASP A 89 -3.18 10.01 -1.67
CA ASP A 89 -2.58 10.19 -3.00
C ASP A 89 -2.79 8.98 -3.90
N ILE A 90 -3.09 7.79 -3.32
CA ILE A 90 -3.29 6.57 -4.10
C ILE A 90 -4.66 6.52 -4.79
N ILE A 91 -5.63 7.29 -4.32
CA ILE A 91 -7.03 7.17 -4.74
C ILE A 91 -7.22 7.23 -6.27
N PRO A 92 -6.59 8.17 -7.01
CA PRO A 92 -6.83 8.26 -8.46
C PRO A 92 -6.42 7.04 -9.27
N TYR A 93 -5.61 6.15 -8.69
CA TYR A 93 -5.01 5.03 -9.43
C TYR A 93 -5.67 3.68 -9.16
N LEU A 94 -6.62 3.61 -8.22
CA LEU A 94 -7.12 2.34 -7.69
C LEU A 94 -7.91 1.50 -8.68
N HIS A 95 -8.47 2.10 -9.74
CA HIS A 95 -9.20 1.36 -10.76
C HIS A 95 -8.34 0.94 -11.95
N ALA A 96 -7.03 1.10 -11.86
CA ALA A 96 -6.11 0.59 -12.87
C ALA A 96 -6.23 -0.94 -12.99
N LYS A 97 -5.95 -1.46 -14.17
CA LYS A 97 -6.08 -2.91 -14.44
C LYS A 97 -5.10 -3.73 -13.61
N THR A 98 -5.50 -4.98 -13.33
CA THR A 98 -4.56 -5.99 -12.81
C THR A 98 -3.30 -6.02 -13.68
N GLY A 99 -2.15 -6.06 -13.05
CA GLY A 99 -0.84 -5.99 -13.71
C GLY A 99 -0.25 -4.59 -13.75
N SER A 100 -1.03 -3.56 -13.38
CA SER A 100 -0.52 -2.18 -13.33
C SER A 100 0.40 -1.98 -12.13
N ALA A 101 1.46 -1.20 -12.34
CA ALA A 101 2.36 -0.80 -11.26
C ALA A 101 2.68 0.69 -11.40
N PHE A 102 2.78 1.36 -10.26
CA PHE A 102 3.04 2.81 -10.21
C PHE A 102 4.13 3.10 -9.20
N ILE A 103 4.94 4.09 -9.49
CA ILE A 103 5.94 4.62 -8.56
C ILE A 103 5.62 6.08 -8.24
N ARG A 104 5.86 6.46 -6.99
CA ARG A 104 5.77 7.86 -6.58
C ARG A 104 6.96 8.64 -7.16
N ILE A 105 6.68 9.77 -7.77
CA ILE A 105 7.70 10.60 -8.41
C ILE A 105 7.92 11.94 -7.69
N ASP A 106 6.99 12.35 -6.86
CA ASP A 106 7.12 13.56 -6.01
C ASP A 106 6.15 13.44 -4.83
N SER A 107 6.00 14.50 -4.05
CA SER A 107 5.21 14.47 -2.82
C SER A 107 3.73 14.15 -3.03
N GLN A 108 3.20 14.21 -4.26
CA GLN A 108 1.78 14.04 -4.52
C GLN A 108 1.43 13.16 -5.72
N ASN A 109 2.40 12.81 -6.56
CA ASN A 109 2.10 12.18 -7.85
C ASN A 109 2.80 10.84 -8.04
N PHE A 110 2.15 9.99 -8.82
CA PHE A 110 2.67 8.70 -9.27
C PHE A 110 2.75 8.68 -10.80
N GLU A 111 3.64 7.85 -11.33
CA GLU A 111 3.68 7.48 -12.75
C GLU A 111 3.74 5.98 -12.86
N LYS A 112 3.42 5.46 -14.05
CA LYS A 112 3.61 4.03 -14.31
C LYS A 112 5.06 3.65 -14.13
N ASP A 113 5.28 2.51 -13.49
CA ASP A 113 6.62 1.97 -13.30
C ASP A 113 7.17 1.47 -14.63
N ASP A 114 8.23 2.10 -15.12
CA ASP A 114 8.97 1.72 -16.31
C ASP A 114 10.45 1.46 -16.01
N GLU A 115 10.80 1.41 -14.73
CA GLU A 115 12.16 1.18 -14.22
C GLU A 115 13.17 2.26 -14.60
N SER A 116 12.74 3.33 -15.27
CA SER A 116 13.65 4.41 -15.69
C SER A 116 13.82 5.52 -14.66
N LYS A 117 12.95 5.56 -13.65
CA LYS A 117 12.96 6.63 -12.64
C LYS A 117 13.06 6.06 -11.23
N PRO A 118 13.76 6.78 -10.34
CA PRO A 118 13.81 6.37 -8.93
C PRO A 118 12.46 6.61 -8.25
N ILE A 119 12.18 5.82 -7.22
CA ILE A 119 11.00 6.02 -6.38
C ILE A 119 11.28 7.17 -5.41
N PHE A 120 10.34 8.10 -5.32
CA PHE A 120 10.39 9.20 -4.36
C PHE A 120 9.94 8.67 -3.00
N ILE A 121 10.85 8.66 -2.03
CA ILE A 121 10.63 8.12 -0.69
C ILE A 121 10.39 9.26 0.29
N GLU A 122 9.26 9.23 0.98
CA GLU A 122 8.92 10.31 1.91
C GLU A 122 8.12 9.76 3.09
N LYS A 123 8.44 10.23 4.29
CA LYS A 123 7.60 10.00 5.46
C LYS A 123 6.56 11.10 5.58
N GLN A 124 5.38 10.74 6.05
CA GLN A 124 4.37 11.73 6.38
C GLN A 124 4.73 12.44 7.67
N ASP A 125 4.45 13.73 7.69
CA ASP A 125 4.58 14.55 8.88
C ASP A 125 3.29 14.39 9.69
N ARG A 126 3.36 13.61 10.78
CA ARG A 126 2.21 13.29 11.65
C ARG A 126 2.44 13.71 13.09
#